data_a2b259023b817e789d21cb986aa38d85
#
_entry.id   a2b259023b817e789d21cb986aa38d85
#
_cell.length_a   1.000
_cell.length_b   1.000
_cell.length_c   1.000
_cell.angle_alpha   90.00
_cell.angle_beta   90.00
_cell.angle_gamma   90.00
#
_symmetry.space_group_name_H-M   'P 1'
#
loop_
_entity.id
_entity.type
_entity.pdbx_description
1 polymer ?
#
loop_
_entity_poly.entity_id
_entity_poly.type
_entity_poly.pdbx_seq_one_letter_code
_entity_poly.pdbx_strand_id
1 'polypeptide(L)'
;MLFKWIDHPSFRKHEQMMAILYEMGMADKRQLQTVTGWSLRTIRWAIEKIRAKGATPEEKDEWVRSIPLPKRTSPREVAYALGRMGIRYVQDMMEEQQHAREAPEAQVKHFLGINDILIRVMEKVPREDLVWLSSAEATDLLLRTWERRREERDKRYFIRPDARLGIRDRRYWIEYDNDTEGARKLERKFHGYVHLNDSTPVVWVAPNEKRRDYLQTLWKNTVKAFYSNNQSVPEMHFFVAGKETPFLTKEETEAVLV
;
A
#
# COMPACT_ATOMS: atom_id res chain seq x y z
N MET A 1 10.53 -4.06 -3.33
CA MET A 1 10.66 -3.82 -1.86
C MET A 1 11.08 -2.38 -1.62
N LEU A 2 10.22 -1.55 -1.04
CA LEU A 2 10.36 -0.09 -0.93
C LEU A 2 11.73 0.35 -0.33
N PHE A 3 12.12 -0.22 0.79
CA PHE A 3 13.30 0.25 1.53
C PHE A 3 14.65 -0.05 0.89
N LYS A 4 14.73 -0.99 -0.05
CA LYS A 4 15.98 -1.29 -0.76
C LYS A 4 16.49 -0.12 -1.62
N TRP A 5 15.62 0.82 -1.97
CA TRP A 5 15.97 1.97 -2.82
C TRP A 5 16.49 3.17 -2.05
N ILE A 6 16.26 3.20 -0.73
CA ILE A 6 16.66 4.33 0.10
C ILE A 6 18.16 4.21 0.41
N ASP A 7 18.91 5.28 0.07
CA ASP A 7 20.37 5.35 0.20
C ASP A 7 21.12 4.24 -0.58
N HIS A 8 20.51 3.72 -1.65
CA HIS A 8 21.14 2.73 -2.52
C HIS A 8 22.39 3.32 -3.21
N PRO A 9 23.57 2.70 -3.07
CA PRO A 9 24.84 3.32 -3.49
C PRO A 9 24.97 3.55 -4.99
N SER A 10 24.32 2.71 -5.81
CA SER A 10 24.41 2.76 -7.27
C SER A 10 23.46 3.78 -7.90
N PHE A 11 22.50 4.34 -7.15
CA PHE A 11 21.49 5.25 -7.70
C PHE A 11 21.58 6.65 -7.09
N ARG A 12 21.42 7.66 -7.95
CA ARG A 12 21.33 9.05 -7.51
C ARG A 12 20.03 9.31 -6.76
N LYS A 13 19.99 10.31 -5.88
CA LYS A 13 18.80 10.62 -5.07
C LYS A 13 17.50 10.81 -5.87
N HIS A 14 17.55 11.35 -7.08
CA HIS A 14 16.34 11.49 -7.90
C HIS A 14 15.89 10.16 -8.53
N GLU A 15 16.80 9.23 -8.80
CA GLU A 15 16.49 7.87 -9.26
C GLU A 15 15.90 7.05 -8.11
N GLN A 16 16.47 7.16 -6.92
CA GLN A 16 15.89 6.59 -5.70
C GLN A 16 14.48 7.14 -5.45
N MET A 17 14.26 8.45 -5.62
CA MET A 17 12.94 9.06 -5.47
C MET A 17 11.94 8.50 -6.49
N MET A 18 12.35 8.27 -7.73
CA MET A 18 11.49 7.64 -8.75
C MET A 18 11.11 6.22 -8.34
N ALA A 19 12.06 5.41 -7.87
CA ALA A 19 11.81 4.06 -7.39
C ALA A 19 10.86 4.05 -6.17
N ILE A 20 11.04 4.97 -5.24
CA ILE A 20 10.17 5.13 -4.06
C ILE A 20 8.74 5.49 -4.48
N LEU A 21 8.58 6.45 -5.39
CA LEU A 21 7.25 6.81 -5.91
C LEU A 21 6.61 5.68 -6.71
N TYR A 22 7.40 4.87 -7.42
CA TYR A 22 6.92 3.68 -8.11
C TYR A 22 6.29 2.68 -7.15
N GLU A 23 6.99 2.37 -6.05
CA GLU A 23 6.53 1.43 -5.02
C GLU A 23 5.34 1.96 -4.21
N MET A 24 5.31 3.27 -3.91
CA MET A 24 4.24 3.91 -3.16
C MET A 24 3.02 4.27 -4.04
N GLY A 25 3.15 4.23 -5.37
CA GLY A 25 2.15 4.67 -6.32
C GLY A 25 1.95 6.18 -6.32
N MET A 26 1.72 6.77 -5.15
CA MET A 26 1.52 8.21 -4.94
C MET A 26 1.84 8.57 -3.49
N ALA A 27 2.56 9.68 -3.26
CA ALA A 27 2.92 10.10 -1.91
C ALA A 27 2.96 11.63 -1.77
N ASP A 28 2.58 12.14 -0.60
CA ASP A 28 2.79 13.53 -0.25
C ASP A 28 4.21 13.78 0.32
N LYS A 29 4.55 15.06 0.54
CA LYS A 29 5.88 15.45 1.03
C LYS A 29 6.18 14.89 2.41
N ARG A 30 5.18 14.81 3.31
CA ARG A 30 5.32 14.29 4.65
C ARG A 30 5.64 12.79 4.61
N GLN A 31 4.88 12.05 3.81
CA GLN A 31 5.09 10.61 3.62
C GLN A 31 6.48 10.33 3.03
N LEU A 32 6.88 11.08 2.00
CA LEU A 32 8.22 10.96 1.42
C LEU A 32 9.32 11.28 2.44
N GLN A 33 9.13 12.31 3.27
CA GLN A 33 10.08 12.68 4.30
C GLN A 33 10.23 11.58 5.35
N THR A 34 9.13 11.01 5.84
CA THR A 34 9.17 9.93 6.84
C THR A 34 9.81 8.67 6.26
N VAL A 35 9.40 8.25 5.04
CA VAL A 35 9.94 7.04 4.41
C VAL A 35 11.43 7.15 4.14
N THR A 36 11.88 8.29 3.62
CA THR A 36 13.28 8.47 3.20
C THR A 36 14.22 8.94 4.30
N GLY A 37 13.69 9.64 5.30
CA GLY A 37 14.50 10.41 6.26
C GLY A 37 15.14 11.65 5.65
N TRP A 38 14.86 12.00 4.38
CA TRP A 38 15.48 13.14 3.72
C TRP A 38 14.84 14.47 4.12
N SER A 39 15.65 15.53 4.04
CA SER A 39 15.13 16.89 4.22
C SER A 39 14.14 17.26 3.12
N LEU A 40 13.19 18.15 3.42
CA LEU A 40 12.28 18.70 2.40
C LEU A 40 13.02 19.38 1.22
N ARG A 41 14.20 19.92 1.48
CA ARG A 41 15.08 20.50 0.44
C ARG A 41 15.55 19.41 -0.52
N THR A 42 16.00 18.28 0.00
CA THR A 42 16.45 17.13 -0.81
C THR A 42 15.30 16.54 -1.63
N ILE A 43 14.11 16.39 -1.02
CA ILE A 43 12.92 15.90 -1.71
C ILE A 43 12.53 16.83 -2.87
N ARG A 44 12.44 18.14 -2.61
CA ARG A 44 12.15 19.14 -3.66
C ARG A 44 13.17 19.09 -4.79
N TRP A 45 14.45 19.07 -4.44
CA TRP A 45 15.52 18.97 -5.42
C TRP A 45 15.40 17.71 -6.27
N ALA A 46 15.11 16.55 -5.66
CA ALA A 46 14.94 15.30 -6.40
C ALA A 46 13.74 15.37 -7.37
N ILE A 47 12.60 15.88 -6.92
CA ILE A 47 11.41 16.09 -7.77
C ILE A 47 11.72 17.05 -8.94
N GLU A 48 12.39 18.18 -8.69
CA GLU A 48 12.76 19.12 -9.76
C GLU A 48 13.77 18.51 -10.75
N LYS A 49 14.69 17.67 -10.28
CA LYS A 49 15.60 16.92 -11.17
C LYS A 49 14.87 15.91 -12.06
N ILE A 50 13.83 15.26 -11.53
CA ILE A 50 12.98 14.38 -12.34
C ILE A 50 12.21 15.20 -13.38
N ARG A 51 11.60 16.31 -12.98
CA ARG A 51 10.83 17.20 -13.87
C ARG A 51 11.70 17.81 -14.98
N ALA A 52 12.96 18.12 -14.67
CA ALA A 52 13.90 18.67 -15.64
C ALA A 52 14.26 17.73 -16.81
N LYS A 53 13.79 16.48 -16.77
CA LYS A 53 13.90 15.55 -17.91
C LYS A 53 12.90 15.89 -19.03
N GLY A 54 11.80 16.61 -18.73
CA GLY A 54 10.86 17.15 -19.71
C GLY A 54 11.08 18.63 -19.96
N ALA A 55 10.91 19.09 -21.20
CA ALA A 55 11.08 20.48 -21.61
C ALA A 55 9.80 21.31 -21.37
N THR A 56 8.63 20.77 -21.74
CA THR A 56 7.32 21.42 -21.56
C THR A 56 6.64 20.99 -20.24
N PRO A 57 5.59 21.71 -19.77
CA PRO A 57 4.82 21.29 -18.62
C PRO A 57 4.24 19.88 -18.76
N GLU A 58 3.72 19.54 -19.93
CA GLU A 58 3.13 18.24 -20.25
C GLU A 58 4.20 17.14 -20.20
N GLU A 59 5.38 17.37 -20.77
CA GLU A 59 6.50 16.44 -20.70
C GLU A 59 7.00 16.24 -19.26
N LYS A 60 6.99 17.31 -18.43
CA LYS A 60 7.33 17.18 -17.00
C LYS A 60 6.39 16.27 -16.25
N ASP A 61 5.08 16.33 -16.56
CA ASP A 61 4.07 15.47 -15.96
C ASP A 61 4.17 14.02 -16.47
N GLU A 62 4.71 13.77 -17.65
CA GLU A 62 5.06 12.42 -18.11
C GLU A 62 6.16 11.77 -17.24
N TRP A 63 6.97 12.55 -16.53
CA TRP A 63 7.98 12.05 -15.60
C TRP A 63 7.47 11.97 -14.16
N VAL A 64 6.96 13.08 -13.64
CA VAL A 64 6.36 13.15 -12.30
C VAL A 64 5.26 14.18 -12.24
N ARG A 65 4.06 13.74 -11.89
CA ARG A 65 2.86 14.57 -11.75
C ARG A 65 2.75 15.15 -10.35
N SER A 66 2.19 16.35 -10.25
CA SER A 66 1.80 16.98 -8.99
C SER A 66 0.30 17.02 -8.89
N ILE A 67 -0.28 16.21 -8.02
CA ILE A 67 -1.71 16.01 -7.89
C ILE A 67 -2.22 16.76 -6.67
N PRO A 68 -3.19 17.70 -6.82
CA PRO A 68 -3.74 18.45 -5.70
C PRO A 68 -4.36 17.54 -4.63
N LEU A 69 -4.13 17.84 -3.36
CA LEU A 69 -4.78 17.12 -2.26
C LEU A 69 -6.24 17.50 -2.13
N PRO A 70 -7.17 16.55 -1.81
CA PRO A 70 -8.61 16.78 -1.78
C PRO A 70 -9.06 17.81 -0.74
N LYS A 71 -8.33 17.95 0.37
CA LYS A 71 -8.62 18.90 1.46
C LYS A 71 -7.37 19.71 1.79
N ARG A 72 -6.82 20.38 0.78
CA ARG A 72 -5.63 21.20 0.98
C ARG A 72 -5.96 22.52 1.67
N THR A 73 -5.08 22.93 2.59
CA THR A 73 -5.09 24.27 3.19
C THR A 73 -4.30 25.28 2.35
N SER A 74 -3.44 24.79 1.43
CA SER A 74 -2.60 25.58 0.54
C SER A 74 -2.58 24.98 -0.87
N PRO A 75 -2.56 25.80 -1.94
CA PRO A 75 -2.33 25.33 -3.31
C PRO A 75 -1.03 24.53 -3.51
N ARG A 76 -0.07 24.65 -2.56
CA ARG A 76 1.21 23.94 -2.58
C ARG A 76 1.16 22.54 -1.98
N GLU A 77 0.04 22.16 -1.38
CA GLU A 77 -0.16 20.81 -0.86
C GLU A 77 -0.56 19.87 -2.00
N VAL A 78 0.39 19.04 -2.39
CA VAL A 78 0.23 18.10 -3.50
C VAL A 78 0.81 16.74 -3.11
N ALA A 79 0.23 15.69 -3.70
CA ALA A 79 0.88 14.38 -3.80
C ALA A 79 1.68 14.31 -5.11
N TYR A 80 2.71 13.51 -5.11
CA TYR A 80 3.52 13.19 -6.28
C TYR A 80 3.26 11.76 -6.71
N ALA A 81 3.13 11.55 -8.01
CA ALA A 81 3.04 10.24 -8.65
C ALA A 81 3.90 10.24 -9.91
N LEU A 82 4.42 9.08 -10.29
CA LEU A 82 5.11 8.97 -11.57
C LEU A 82 4.13 9.11 -12.74
N GLY A 83 4.53 9.80 -13.77
CA GLY A 83 3.93 9.72 -15.08
C GLY A 83 4.47 8.53 -15.88
N ARG A 84 3.97 8.36 -17.09
CA ARG A 84 4.28 7.20 -17.94
C ARG A 84 5.77 7.01 -18.22
N MET A 85 6.48 8.10 -18.52
CA MET A 85 7.93 8.04 -18.77
C MET A 85 8.71 7.71 -17.50
N GLY A 86 8.29 8.26 -16.35
CA GLY A 86 8.87 7.95 -15.06
C GLY A 86 8.72 6.48 -14.69
N ILE A 87 7.54 5.90 -14.92
CA ILE A 87 7.28 4.46 -14.70
C ILE A 87 8.18 3.59 -15.57
N ARG A 88 8.25 3.87 -16.88
CA ARG A 88 9.11 3.12 -17.81
C ARG A 88 10.59 3.18 -17.39
N TYR A 89 11.07 4.37 -17.05
CA TYR A 89 12.44 4.53 -16.59
C TYR A 89 12.76 3.67 -15.35
N VAL A 90 11.85 3.61 -14.39
CA VAL A 90 12.02 2.78 -13.20
C VAL A 90 11.99 1.29 -13.55
N GLN A 91 11.08 0.87 -14.43
CA GLN A 91 11.01 -0.52 -14.87
C GLN A 91 12.29 -0.97 -15.57
N ASP A 92 12.84 -0.14 -16.46
CA ASP A 92 14.11 -0.39 -17.11
C ASP A 92 15.26 -0.46 -16.09
N MET A 93 15.28 0.47 -15.12
CA MET A 93 16.29 0.51 -14.06
C MET A 93 16.24 -0.71 -13.12
N MET A 94 15.04 -1.25 -12.90
CA MET A 94 14.81 -2.41 -12.02
C MET A 94 14.87 -3.75 -12.77
N GLU A 95 15.00 -3.72 -14.11
CA GLU A 95 14.86 -4.90 -14.96
C GLU A 95 13.51 -5.63 -14.75
N GLU A 96 12.47 -4.86 -14.42
CA GLU A 96 11.13 -5.40 -14.16
C GLU A 96 10.28 -5.39 -15.43
N GLN A 97 9.65 -6.54 -15.71
CA GLN A 97 8.70 -6.66 -16.83
C GLN A 97 7.25 -6.37 -16.43
N GLN A 98 7.03 -5.81 -15.25
CA GLN A 98 5.68 -5.57 -14.76
C GLN A 98 5.00 -4.41 -15.50
N HIS A 99 3.73 -4.60 -15.82
CA HIS A 99 2.89 -3.54 -16.41
C HIS A 99 2.31 -2.63 -15.32
N ALA A 100 3.16 -1.82 -14.69
CA ALA A 100 2.66 -0.77 -13.81
C ALA A 100 1.91 0.29 -14.62
N ARG A 101 0.80 0.77 -14.05
CA ARG A 101 0.00 1.85 -14.63
C ARG A 101 0.20 3.11 -13.79
N GLU A 102 0.00 4.25 -14.43
CA GLU A 102 -0.07 5.51 -13.71
C GLU A 102 -1.13 5.45 -12.61
N ALA A 103 -0.79 5.91 -11.40
CA ALA A 103 -1.74 6.00 -10.31
C ALA A 103 -2.85 7.00 -10.66
N PRO A 104 -4.14 6.59 -10.67
CA PRO A 104 -5.24 7.48 -11.02
C PRO A 104 -5.41 8.61 -10.00
N GLU A 105 -5.62 9.83 -10.45
CA GLU A 105 -5.85 11.00 -9.57
C GLU A 105 -7.08 10.82 -8.69
N ALA A 106 -8.12 10.16 -9.20
CA ALA A 106 -9.33 9.83 -8.44
C ALA A 106 -9.05 8.95 -7.21
N GLN A 107 -7.90 8.27 -7.17
CA GLN A 107 -7.49 7.36 -6.07
C GLN A 107 -6.51 8.00 -5.09
N VAL A 108 -6.27 9.31 -5.14
CA VAL A 108 -5.31 9.99 -4.26
C VAL A 108 -5.55 9.68 -2.78
N LYS A 109 -6.79 9.68 -2.31
CA LYS A 109 -7.12 9.34 -0.91
C LYS A 109 -6.76 7.89 -0.56
N HIS A 110 -6.94 6.98 -1.50
CA HIS A 110 -6.66 5.56 -1.31
C HIS A 110 -5.15 5.34 -1.15
N PHE A 111 -4.32 5.84 -2.08
CA PHE A 111 -2.87 5.70 -1.99
C PHE A 111 -2.29 6.36 -0.74
N LEU A 112 -2.74 7.58 -0.43
CA LEU A 112 -2.27 8.26 0.78
C LEU A 112 -2.70 7.52 2.05
N GLY A 113 -3.90 6.95 2.07
CA GLY A 113 -4.39 6.16 3.21
C GLY A 113 -3.58 4.89 3.44
N ILE A 114 -3.24 4.16 2.38
CA ILE A 114 -2.35 2.98 2.44
C ILE A 114 -0.98 3.39 2.99
N ASN A 115 -0.39 4.44 2.41
CA ASN A 115 0.92 4.91 2.84
C ASN A 115 0.93 5.43 4.28
N ASP A 116 -0.17 6.04 4.74
CA ASP A 116 -0.29 6.50 6.13
C ASP A 116 -0.25 5.34 7.14
N ILE A 117 -0.71 4.14 6.78
CA ILE A 117 -0.54 2.94 7.61
C ILE A 117 0.96 2.64 7.78
N LEU A 118 1.71 2.62 6.68
CA LEU A 118 3.16 2.42 6.73
C LEU A 118 3.85 3.49 7.59
N ILE A 119 3.51 4.76 7.38
CA ILE A 119 4.11 5.89 8.13
C ILE A 119 3.90 5.72 9.64
N ARG A 120 2.69 5.40 10.09
CA ARG A 120 2.38 5.19 11.50
C ARG A 120 3.14 4.00 12.10
N VAL A 121 3.33 2.94 11.33
CA VAL A 121 4.16 1.80 11.77
C VAL A 121 5.64 2.21 11.87
N MET A 122 6.16 2.98 10.91
CA MET A 122 7.55 3.49 10.93
C MET A 122 7.85 4.44 12.08
N GLU A 123 6.83 5.10 12.66
CA GLU A 123 6.98 5.93 13.87
C GLU A 123 7.26 5.08 15.13
N LYS A 124 7.02 3.77 15.08
CA LYS A 124 7.11 2.84 16.20
C LYS A 124 8.13 1.72 16.02
N VAL A 125 8.42 1.37 14.77
CA VAL A 125 9.26 0.22 14.43
C VAL A 125 10.42 0.69 13.55
N PRO A 126 11.65 0.31 13.90
CA PRO A 126 12.82 0.60 13.07
C PRO A 126 12.66 0.06 11.65
N ARG A 127 13.15 0.79 10.67
CA ARG A 127 13.00 0.46 9.23
C ARG A 127 13.62 -0.89 8.87
N GLU A 128 14.71 -1.28 9.50
CA GLU A 128 15.39 -2.57 9.33
C GLU A 128 14.54 -3.77 9.73
N ASP A 129 13.58 -3.57 10.61
CA ASP A 129 12.62 -4.59 11.05
C ASP A 129 11.38 -4.68 10.13
N LEU A 130 11.30 -3.81 9.11
CA LEU A 130 10.12 -3.68 8.25
C LEU A 130 10.36 -4.25 6.84
N VAL A 131 9.35 -4.92 6.34
CA VAL A 131 9.20 -5.28 4.93
C VAL A 131 7.89 -4.72 4.43
N TRP A 132 7.94 -3.86 3.42
CA TRP A 132 6.75 -3.36 2.75
C TRP A 132 6.76 -3.79 1.30
N LEU A 133 5.71 -4.51 0.89
CA LEU A 133 5.46 -4.86 -0.49
C LEU A 133 4.27 -4.03 -1.00
N SER A 134 4.46 -3.36 -2.10
CA SER A 134 3.40 -2.66 -2.82
C SER A 134 2.30 -3.61 -3.29
N SER A 135 1.16 -3.09 -3.72
CA SER A 135 0.06 -3.91 -4.25
C SER A 135 0.51 -4.82 -5.40
N ALA A 136 1.41 -4.34 -6.26
CA ALA A 136 1.95 -5.12 -7.37
C ALA A 136 2.80 -6.30 -6.85
N GLU A 137 3.76 -6.04 -5.95
CA GLU A 137 4.62 -7.07 -5.36
C GLU A 137 3.82 -8.08 -4.50
N ALA A 138 2.83 -7.59 -3.74
CA ALA A 138 1.94 -8.42 -2.94
C ALA A 138 1.10 -9.35 -3.82
N THR A 139 0.60 -8.84 -4.94
CA THR A 139 -0.15 -9.60 -5.94
C THR A 139 0.73 -10.67 -6.60
N ASP A 140 1.94 -10.31 -7.00
CA ASP A 140 2.89 -11.26 -7.61
C ASP A 140 3.27 -12.39 -6.64
N LEU A 141 3.49 -12.05 -5.38
CA LEU A 141 3.72 -13.06 -4.34
C LEU A 141 2.55 -14.04 -4.19
N LEU A 142 1.31 -13.55 -4.24
CA LEU A 142 0.11 -14.40 -4.22
C LEU A 142 0.04 -15.30 -5.45
N LEU A 143 0.30 -14.77 -6.63
CA LEU A 143 0.29 -15.55 -7.88
C LEU A 143 1.30 -16.70 -7.81
N ARG A 144 2.53 -16.42 -7.42
CA ARG A 144 3.58 -17.44 -7.25
C ARG A 144 3.19 -18.52 -6.22
N THR A 145 2.52 -18.12 -5.16
CA THR A 145 2.01 -19.06 -4.15
C THR A 145 0.91 -19.94 -4.74
N TRP A 146 0.04 -19.39 -5.54
CA TRP A 146 -1.02 -20.13 -6.22
C TRP A 146 -0.49 -21.12 -7.26
N GLU A 147 0.46 -20.71 -8.10
CA GLU A 147 1.09 -21.59 -9.10
C GLU A 147 1.77 -22.79 -8.47
N ARG A 148 2.45 -22.61 -7.33
CA ARG A 148 3.10 -23.70 -6.58
C ARG A 148 2.13 -24.74 -6.04
N ARG A 149 0.91 -24.35 -5.69
CA ARG A 149 -0.10 -25.25 -5.11
C ARG A 149 -0.81 -26.11 -6.16
N ARG A 150 -0.61 -25.88 -7.46
CA ARG A 150 -1.22 -26.61 -8.59
C ARG A 150 -2.74 -26.84 -8.49
N GLU A 151 -3.44 -26.04 -7.71
CA GLU A 151 -4.89 -26.15 -7.58
C GLU A 151 -5.55 -25.38 -8.73
N GLU A 152 -6.55 -25.99 -9.39
CA GLU A 152 -7.45 -25.24 -10.28
C GLU A 152 -8.20 -24.18 -9.47
N ARG A 153 -7.83 -22.93 -9.68
CA ARG A 153 -8.43 -21.83 -8.93
C ARG A 153 -9.33 -21.01 -9.82
N ASP A 154 -10.50 -20.76 -9.25
CA ASP A 154 -11.47 -19.90 -9.87
C ASP A 154 -10.95 -18.44 -9.91
N LYS A 155 -10.59 -17.97 -11.09
CA LYS A 155 -10.11 -16.58 -11.32
C LYS A 155 -11.09 -15.52 -10.82
N ARG A 156 -12.36 -15.89 -10.56
CA ARG A 156 -13.36 -14.97 -9.98
C ARG A 156 -13.02 -14.53 -8.57
N TYR A 157 -12.24 -15.31 -7.84
CA TYR A 157 -11.80 -15.02 -6.46
C TYR A 157 -10.38 -14.48 -6.36
N PHE A 158 -9.80 -14.10 -7.49
CA PHE A 158 -8.49 -13.47 -7.47
C PHE A 158 -8.54 -12.12 -6.77
N ILE A 159 -7.70 -11.95 -5.76
CA ILE A 159 -7.56 -10.70 -5.00
C ILE A 159 -6.26 -9.98 -5.33
N ARG A 160 -6.30 -8.69 -5.16
CA ARG A 160 -5.11 -7.81 -5.20
C ARG A 160 -5.08 -7.04 -3.88
N PRO A 161 -4.27 -7.47 -2.92
CA PRO A 161 -4.09 -6.72 -1.68
C PRO A 161 -3.53 -5.33 -1.97
N ASP A 162 -3.90 -4.36 -1.14
CA ASP A 162 -3.36 -3.01 -1.28
C ASP A 162 -1.88 -2.95 -0.92
N ALA A 163 -1.45 -3.76 0.07
CA ALA A 163 -0.05 -3.96 0.42
C ALA A 163 0.15 -5.26 1.21
N ARG A 164 1.42 -5.62 1.43
CA ARG A 164 1.80 -6.60 2.44
C ARG A 164 2.83 -5.99 3.37
N LEU A 165 2.56 -6.04 4.67
CA LEU A 165 3.46 -5.57 5.72
C LEU A 165 4.10 -6.76 6.42
N GLY A 166 5.43 -6.72 6.57
CA GLY A 166 6.20 -7.57 7.45
C GLY A 166 6.80 -6.74 8.59
N ILE A 167 6.70 -7.24 9.81
CA ILE A 167 7.37 -6.67 10.99
C ILE A 167 8.08 -7.83 11.67
N ARG A 168 9.42 -7.88 11.57
CA ARG A 168 10.24 -9.00 12.04
C ARG A 168 9.75 -10.34 11.45
N ASP A 169 9.23 -11.25 12.28
CA ASP A 169 8.69 -12.56 11.91
C ASP A 169 7.21 -12.55 11.51
N ARG A 170 6.48 -11.47 11.82
CA ARG A 170 5.04 -11.33 11.54
C ARG A 170 4.77 -10.78 10.17
N ARG A 171 3.67 -11.21 9.56
CA ARG A 171 3.24 -10.79 8.23
C ARG A 171 1.75 -10.49 8.26
N TYR A 172 1.33 -9.47 7.49
CA TYR A 172 -0.05 -9.03 7.37
C TYR A 172 -0.38 -8.66 5.93
N TRP A 173 -1.56 -9.06 5.45
CA TRP A 173 -2.16 -8.46 4.28
C TRP A 173 -2.84 -7.16 4.71
N ILE A 174 -2.64 -6.10 3.95
CA ILE A 174 -3.18 -4.77 4.26
C ILE A 174 -4.22 -4.40 3.20
N GLU A 175 -5.38 -3.95 3.67
CA GLU A 175 -6.46 -3.38 2.86
C GLU A 175 -6.86 -2.02 3.43
N TYR A 176 -7.01 -1.04 2.57
CA TYR A 176 -7.49 0.29 2.92
C TYR A 176 -8.76 0.63 2.16
N ASP A 177 -9.88 0.79 2.86
CA ASP A 177 -11.15 1.18 2.28
C ASP A 177 -11.37 2.69 2.47
N ASN A 178 -11.47 3.43 1.39
CA ASN A 178 -11.76 4.86 1.40
C ASN A 178 -13.26 5.17 1.23
N ASP A 179 -14.15 4.21 1.57
CA ASP A 179 -15.61 4.29 1.50
C ASP A 179 -16.18 4.46 0.08
N THR A 180 -15.47 3.94 -0.93
CA THR A 180 -15.91 4.02 -2.34
C THR A 180 -16.39 2.67 -2.90
N GLU A 181 -16.11 1.56 -2.21
CA GLU A 181 -16.48 0.23 -2.67
C GLU A 181 -17.86 -0.19 -2.16
N GLY A 182 -18.72 -0.65 -3.08
CA GLY A 182 -20.04 -1.20 -2.74
C GLY A 182 -19.97 -2.65 -2.24
N ALA A 183 -21.05 -3.11 -1.58
CA ALA A 183 -21.16 -4.43 -0.94
C ALA A 183 -20.67 -5.58 -1.83
N ARG A 184 -21.18 -5.69 -3.05
CA ARG A 184 -20.84 -6.77 -3.99
C ARG A 184 -19.34 -6.89 -4.30
N LYS A 185 -18.62 -5.75 -4.35
CA LYS A 185 -17.16 -5.75 -4.60
C LYS A 185 -16.42 -6.19 -3.35
N LEU A 186 -16.85 -5.73 -2.17
CA LEU A 186 -16.28 -6.12 -0.88
C LEU A 186 -16.50 -7.62 -0.60
N GLU A 187 -17.72 -8.13 -0.81
CA GLU A 187 -18.02 -9.57 -0.68
C GLU A 187 -17.11 -10.42 -1.57
N ARG A 188 -16.89 -9.99 -2.82
CA ARG A 188 -15.95 -10.68 -3.72
C ARG A 188 -14.51 -10.68 -3.16
N LYS A 189 -14.04 -9.57 -2.60
CA LYS A 189 -12.73 -9.52 -1.93
C LYS A 189 -12.69 -10.47 -0.73
N PHE A 190 -13.72 -10.47 0.09
CA PHE A 190 -13.82 -11.37 1.25
C PHE A 190 -13.80 -12.85 0.84
N HIS A 191 -14.58 -13.22 -0.15
CA HIS A 191 -14.53 -14.58 -0.74
C HIS A 191 -13.12 -14.90 -1.24
N GLY A 192 -12.44 -13.95 -1.88
CA GLY A 192 -11.08 -14.12 -2.35
C GLY A 192 -10.10 -14.45 -1.23
N TYR A 193 -10.19 -13.78 -0.09
CA TYR A 193 -9.36 -14.08 1.09
C TYR A 193 -9.66 -15.46 1.68
N VAL A 194 -10.92 -15.87 1.76
CA VAL A 194 -11.27 -17.23 2.21
C VAL A 194 -10.70 -18.29 1.27
N HIS A 195 -10.85 -18.09 -0.04
CA HIS A 195 -10.31 -19.02 -1.05
C HIS A 195 -8.78 -19.01 -1.19
N LEU A 196 -8.13 -17.98 -0.67
CA LEU A 196 -6.67 -17.93 -0.64
C LEU A 196 -6.07 -19.05 0.19
N ASN A 197 -6.79 -19.50 1.23
CA ASN A 197 -6.35 -20.54 2.17
C ASN A 197 -4.95 -20.23 2.74
N ASP A 198 -4.75 -18.98 3.14
CA ASP A 198 -3.52 -18.45 3.73
C ASP A 198 -3.84 -18.02 5.17
N SER A 199 -3.02 -18.48 6.11
CA SER A 199 -3.17 -18.13 7.52
C SER A 199 -2.66 -16.73 7.88
N THR A 200 -2.08 -16.02 6.92
CA THR A 200 -1.60 -14.64 7.14
C THR A 200 -2.79 -13.74 7.51
N PRO A 201 -2.78 -13.08 8.68
CA PRO A 201 -3.86 -12.18 9.07
C PRO A 201 -4.06 -11.04 8.07
N VAL A 202 -5.33 -10.64 7.90
CA VAL A 202 -5.73 -9.50 7.06
C VAL A 202 -6.11 -8.33 7.95
N VAL A 203 -5.47 -7.20 7.74
CA VAL A 203 -5.76 -5.95 8.44
C VAL A 203 -6.47 -5.00 7.48
N TRP A 204 -7.73 -4.71 7.80
CA TRP A 204 -8.58 -3.83 7.02
C TRP A 204 -8.76 -2.50 7.75
N VAL A 205 -8.37 -1.40 7.10
CA VAL A 205 -8.42 -0.06 7.68
C VAL A 205 -9.47 0.77 6.97
N ALA A 206 -10.41 1.31 7.73
CA ALA A 206 -11.52 2.15 7.27
C ALA A 206 -11.33 3.62 7.69
N PRO A 207 -11.92 4.59 6.99
CA PRO A 207 -11.76 6.01 7.30
C PRO A 207 -12.48 6.46 8.58
N ASN A 208 -13.50 5.72 9.04
CA ASN A 208 -14.30 6.05 10.21
C ASN A 208 -14.99 4.80 10.81
N GLU A 209 -15.57 4.96 12.00
CA GLU A 209 -16.20 3.85 12.72
C GLU A 209 -17.40 3.26 11.98
N LYS A 210 -18.26 4.09 11.42
CA LYS A 210 -19.43 3.62 10.66
C LYS A 210 -19.02 2.69 9.52
N ARG A 211 -17.96 3.04 8.80
CA ARG A 211 -17.46 2.21 7.68
C ARG A 211 -16.79 0.94 8.19
N ARG A 212 -16.00 1.02 9.25
CA ARG A 212 -15.40 -0.15 9.92
C ARG A 212 -16.48 -1.15 10.34
N ASP A 213 -17.54 -0.70 11.03
CA ASP A 213 -18.62 -1.56 11.53
C ASP A 213 -19.41 -2.20 10.38
N TYR A 214 -19.63 -1.45 9.31
CA TYR A 214 -20.22 -1.99 8.09
C TYR A 214 -19.35 -3.12 7.49
N LEU A 215 -18.06 -2.91 7.33
CA LEU A 215 -17.13 -3.93 6.81
C LEU A 215 -17.10 -5.17 7.69
N GLN A 216 -17.03 -5.00 9.01
CA GLN A 216 -17.03 -6.10 9.97
C GLN A 216 -18.34 -6.90 9.91
N THR A 217 -19.47 -6.21 9.78
CA THR A 217 -20.79 -6.86 9.65
C THR A 217 -20.88 -7.63 8.35
N LEU A 218 -20.45 -7.02 7.25
CA LEU A 218 -20.47 -7.66 5.94
C LEU A 218 -19.55 -8.89 5.91
N TRP A 219 -18.34 -8.81 6.49
CA TRP A 219 -17.44 -9.95 6.66
C TRP A 219 -18.12 -11.11 7.41
N LYS A 220 -18.67 -10.83 8.61
CA LYS A 220 -19.36 -11.83 9.42
C LYS A 220 -20.47 -12.54 8.65
N ASN A 221 -21.23 -11.81 7.84
CA ASN A 221 -22.30 -12.37 7.02
C ASN A 221 -21.75 -13.21 5.87
N THR A 222 -20.71 -12.72 5.20
CA THR A 222 -20.08 -13.42 4.07
C THR A 222 -19.51 -14.77 4.48
N VAL A 223 -18.86 -14.85 5.66
CA VAL A 223 -18.15 -16.08 6.07
C VAL A 223 -19.01 -17.12 6.79
N LYS A 224 -20.25 -16.81 7.15
CA LYS A 224 -21.15 -17.78 7.82
C LYS A 224 -21.26 -19.12 7.09
N ALA A 225 -21.37 -19.06 5.76
CA ALA A 225 -21.48 -20.28 4.93
C ALA A 225 -20.20 -21.14 4.97
N PHE A 226 -19.03 -20.51 5.12
CA PHE A 226 -17.74 -21.21 5.17
C PHE A 226 -17.51 -21.91 6.51
N TYR A 227 -17.91 -21.28 7.62
CA TYR A 227 -17.87 -21.92 8.95
C TYR A 227 -18.73 -23.19 9.02
N SER A 228 -19.91 -23.18 8.40
CA SER A 228 -20.77 -24.37 8.37
C SER A 228 -20.17 -25.51 7.55
N ASN A 229 -19.24 -25.26 6.68
CA ASN A 229 -18.57 -26.25 5.85
C ASN A 229 -17.18 -26.66 6.38
N ASN A 230 -16.83 -26.32 7.63
CA ASN A 230 -15.52 -26.57 8.24
C ASN A 230 -14.32 -26.03 7.41
N GLN A 231 -14.53 -24.98 6.63
CA GLN A 231 -13.45 -24.34 5.88
C GLN A 231 -12.64 -23.39 6.78
N SER A 232 -11.34 -23.37 6.57
CA SER A 232 -10.48 -22.39 7.24
C SER A 232 -10.80 -20.98 6.75
N VAL A 233 -11.04 -20.08 7.68
CA VAL A 233 -11.34 -18.67 7.42
C VAL A 233 -10.14 -17.86 7.94
N PRO A 234 -9.56 -16.95 7.14
CA PRO A 234 -8.43 -16.14 7.57
C PRO A 234 -8.81 -15.23 8.73
N GLU A 235 -7.85 -14.99 9.62
CA GLU A 235 -8.01 -14.01 10.68
C GLU A 235 -8.12 -12.62 10.07
N MET A 236 -9.24 -11.92 10.31
CA MET A 236 -9.49 -10.60 9.74
C MET A 236 -9.78 -9.56 10.82
N HIS A 237 -9.00 -8.50 10.82
CA HIS A 237 -9.07 -7.42 11.79
C HIS A 237 -9.53 -6.13 11.10
N PHE A 238 -10.45 -5.40 11.75
CA PHE A 238 -11.02 -4.17 11.22
C PHE A 238 -10.72 -3.00 12.13
N PHE A 239 -10.08 -1.98 11.60
CA PHE A 239 -9.68 -0.78 12.35
C PHE A 239 -10.18 0.50 11.68
N VAL A 240 -10.32 1.54 12.46
CA VAL A 240 -10.39 2.91 11.98
C VAL A 240 -8.96 3.39 11.75
N ALA A 241 -8.73 4.17 10.71
CA ALA A 241 -7.42 4.73 10.39
C ALA A 241 -6.76 5.40 11.61
N GLY A 242 -5.55 4.98 11.92
CA GLY A 242 -4.78 5.38 13.10
C GLY A 242 -5.00 4.49 14.34
N LYS A 243 -5.94 3.55 14.33
CA LYS A 243 -6.17 2.62 15.44
C LYS A 243 -5.57 1.22 15.21
N GLU A 244 -5.05 0.94 14.01
CA GLU A 244 -4.42 -0.33 13.64
C GLU A 244 -2.99 -0.47 14.19
N THR A 245 -2.31 0.63 14.46
CA THR A 245 -0.88 0.65 14.81
C THR A 245 -0.53 -0.20 16.04
N PRO A 246 -1.22 -0.09 17.20
CA PRO A 246 -0.91 -0.92 18.36
C PRO A 246 -1.01 -2.43 18.07
N PHE A 247 -2.00 -2.84 17.28
CA PHE A 247 -2.14 -4.23 16.85
C PHE A 247 -0.99 -4.68 15.95
N LEU A 248 -0.64 -3.87 14.94
CA LEU A 248 0.44 -4.19 14.01
C LEU A 248 1.80 -4.25 14.71
N THR A 249 2.08 -3.30 15.59
CA THR A 249 3.37 -3.21 16.29
C THR A 249 3.45 -4.12 17.52
N LYS A 250 2.33 -4.71 17.96
CA LYS A 250 2.19 -5.40 19.26
C LYS A 250 2.89 -4.58 20.34
N GLU A 251 2.52 -3.32 20.45
CA GLU A 251 2.71 -2.62 21.71
C GLU A 251 1.89 -3.44 22.72
N GLU A 252 2.58 -4.35 23.42
CA GLU A 252 1.98 -5.04 24.55
C GLU A 252 1.42 -3.95 25.44
N THR A 253 0.11 -3.89 25.54
CA THR A 253 -0.49 -3.32 26.72
C THR A 253 0.04 -4.25 27.80
N GLU A 254 1.08 -3.82 28.54
CA GLU A 254 1.35 -4.40 29.84
C GLU A 254 0.02 -4.34 30.57
N ALA A 255 -0.72 -5.44 30.53
CA ALA A 255 -1.82 -5.64 31.43
C ALA A 255 -1.16 -5.60 32.80
N VAL A 256 -1.26 -4.45 33.44
CA VAL A 256 -0.97 -4.31 34.85
C VAL A 256 -1.83 -5.37 35.52
N LEU A 257 -1.19 -6.52 35.76
CA LEU A 257 -1.69 -7.48 36.75
C LEU A 257 -1.55 -6.79 38.11
N VAL A 258 -2.62 -6.17 38.53
CA VAL A 258 -2.82 -5.74 39.91
C VAL A 258 -3.63 -6.82 40.63
#